data_0e9e5b45ce1060be8e98598da963e94b
#
_entry.id   0e9e5b45ce1060be8e98598da963e94b
#
_cell.length_a   1.000
_cell.length_b   1.000
_cell.length_c   1.000
_cell.angle_alpha   90.00
_cell.angle_beta   90.00
_cell.angle_gamma   90.00
#
_symmetry.space_group_name_H-M   'P 1'
#
loop_
_entity.id
_entity.type
_entity.pdbx_description
1 polymer ?
#
loop_
_entity_poly.entity_id
_entity_poly.type
_entity_poly.pdbx_seq_one_letter_code
_entity_poly.pdbx_strand_id
1 'polypeptide(L)'
;MMRRYTIFAPVLGLVLILSATAVSAHDDETKARGEKLGRVVFKTSCSPEAQKQFERALAMQHSFFFPETVKAFTAIPEMDPSCAIAYWGIAISQRPNPLVPPFPAEALKKGLEAIEKGESIGAKTQRERDWLAALKAFYKDYETVDQDTRTKNYEKAMEALVQKYPDDVEAKVFYALALNETFDHKNMDPLLKAIAILEPIDKKYPDHPGVTHYLIHSYDFAPLANRGVPVANKYARIAPAAPHAQHMPSHIYSMVGMWEQSIISNQRAIAVSADYATRAKLDGVLAGVPHGYDFMSYAYLQLGQDAKARALLEPVAAITKTIGPRIAAATAQNAVPARYVLERQDWQAAAQLKPVGTGLPAAEAITHFARAIGAARSGTPAAAQADIDTLKDLRGQLEKANQGYWAGQVEIQVLGAQAWTEQATGNRDEALKLMRAAADLEDSSEKHVAMENRLYPMRELLADMLMAQNQPKAALTEYEASMKNSPMRLRGFYGAAKAADAVGDTKKARDYFDKLARLTRNAESDRPELQEARKRVASQ
;
A
#
# COMPACT_ATOMS: atom_id res chain seq x y z
N MET A 1 77.69 7.66 -46.85
CA MET A 1 78.72 8.09 -45.89
C MET A 1 78.12 8.22 -44.50
N MET A 2 78.77 7.50 -43.57
CA MET A 2 78.78 7.68 -42.09
C MET A 2 77.45 7.59 -41.34
N ARG A 3 77.16 6.46 -40.65
CA ARG A 3 77.62 5.98 -39.32
C ARG A 3 77.34 6.98 -38.19
N ARG A 4 76.55 6.64 -37.18
CA ARG A 4 76.82 5.96 -35.93
C ARG A 4 75.62 6.03 -34.98
N TYR A 5 75.22 5.03 -34.37
CA TYR A 5 75.33 4.22 -33.14
C TYR A 5 74.28 4.59 -32.09
N THR A 6 73.47 3.60 -31.84
CA THR A 6 72.97 2.99 -30.61
C THR A 6 73.42 3.58 -29.27
N ILE A 7 72.46 3.74 -28.33
CA ILE A 7 72.59 3.21 -26.98
C ILE A 7 71.18 2.82 -26.44
N PHE A 8 71.06 1.56 -26.03
CA PHE A 8 70.00 1.01 -25.20
C PHE A 8 70.23 1.37 -23.75
N ALA A 9 69.17 1.65 -22.98
CA ALA A 9 69.13 1.36 -21.55
C ALA A 9 67.68 1.10 -21.11
N PRO A 10 67.40 0.05 -20.34
CA PRO A 10 66.06 -0.34 -19.94
C PRO A 10 65.70 0.36 -18.60
N VAL A 11 64.49 0.82 -18.49
CA VAL A 11 63.88 1.09 -17.18
C VAL A 11 62.74 0.09 -16.99
N LEU A 12 63.09 -0.90 -16.16
CA LEU A 12 62.18 -1.89 -15.61
C LEU A 12 61.47 -1.32 -14.40
N GLY A 13 60.18 -1.54 -14.29
CA GLY A 13 59.53 -1.77 -12.99
C GLY A 13 59.10 -0.53 -12.23
N LEU A 14 57.81 -0.21 -12.29
CA LEU A 14 56.92 -0.03 -11.14
C LEU A 14 55.49 0.31 -11.59
N VAL A 15 54.76 -0.73 -11.95
CA VAL A 15 53.29 -0.65 -11.99
C VAL A 15 52.80 -1.98 -11.46
N LEU A 16 52.48 -2.01 -10.19
CA LEU A 16 51.57 -2.98 -9.55
C LEU A 16 51.55 -2.64 -8.05
N ILE A 17 50.43 -2.35 -7.56
CA ILE A 17 49.91 -2.23 -6.18
C ILE A 17 49.23 -0.88 -5.98
N LEU A 18 48.01 -0.75 -6.54
CA LEU A 18 46.98 0.23 -6.08
C LEU A 18 45.62 -0.13 -6.66
N SER A 19 45.20 -1.40 -6.57
CA SER A 19 43.86 -1.83 -7.01
C SER A 19 43.11 -2.71 -5.98
N ALA A 20 43.66 -2.96 -4.79
CA ALA A 20 43.09 -3.89 -3.82
C ALA A 20 42.31 -3.22 -2.67
N THR A 21 42.43 -1.88 -2.48
CA THR A 21 41.80 -1.20 -1.33
C THR A 21 40.43 -0.55 -1.66
N ALA A 22 40.12 -0.32 -2.92
CA ALA A 22 38.86 0.31 -3.31
C ALA A 22 37.66 -0.67 -3.30
N VAL A 23 37.89 -1.95 -3.56
CA VAL A 23 36.83 -2.96 -3.55
C VAL A 23 36.36 -3.30 -2.14
N SER A 24 37.30 -3.33 -1.16
CA SER A 24 36.98 -3.64 0.24
C SER A 24 36.18 -2.51 0.93
N ALA A 25 36.47 -1.25 0.62
CA ALA A 25 35.76 -0.12 1.21
C ALA A 25 34.33 0.03 0.64
N HIS A 26 34.14 -0.31 -0.63
CA HIS A 26 32.81 -0.25 -1.27
C HIS A 26 31.91 -1.42 -0.82
N ASP A 27 32.50 -2.60 -0.57
CA ASP A 27 31.77 -3.75 -0.02
C ASP A 27 31.40 -3.54 1.46
N ASP A 28 32.22 -2.85 2.27
CA ASP A 28 31.88 -2.52 3.65
C ASP A 28 30.83 -1.38 3.75
N GLU A 29 30.87 -0.38 2.88
CA GLU A 29 29.81 0.66 2.83
C GLU A 29 28.48 0.09 2.33
N THR A 30 28.48 -0.84 1.39
CA THR A 30 27.26 -1.51 0.91
C THR A 30 26.72 -2.49 1.95
N LYS A 31 27.56 -3.20 2.69
CA LYS A 31 27.15 -4.02 3.84
C LYS A 31 26.62 -3.17 4.99
N ALA A 32 27.25 -2.06 5.33
CA ALA A 32 26.80 -1.15 6.38
C ALA A 32 25.46 -0.46 6.02
N ARG A 33 25.22 -0.08 4.76
CA ARG A 33 23.93 0.42 4.29
C ARG A 33 22.86 -0.69 4.27
N GLY A 34 23.24 -1.94 4.01
CA GLY A 34 22.33 -3.09 3.95
C GLY A 34 21.74 -3.51 5.29
N GLU A 35 22.31 -3.13 6.42
CA GLU A 35 21.85 -3.58 7.75
C GLU A 35 21.16 -2.53 8.62
N LYS A 36 20.99 -1.29 8.15
CA LYS A 36 20.25 -0.30 8.92
C LYS A 36 18.75 -0.61 8.90
N LEU A 37 18.24 -1.08 10.06
CA LEU A 37 16.86 -1.54 10.27
C LEU A 37 16.11 -0.73 11.34
N GLY A 38 16.73 0.32 11.89
CA GLY A 38 16.25 1.02 13.07
C GLY A 38 16.74 0.37 14.38
N ARG A 39 16.17 0.79 15.50
CA ARG A 39 16.56 0.31 16.82
C ARG A 39 15.35 -0.20 17.59
N VAL A 40 15.45 -1.42 18.08
CA VAL A 40 14.49 -2.07 18.97
C VAL A 40 15.19 -2.53 20.25
N VAL A 41 14.46 -2.70 21.33
CA VAL A 41 14.99 -3.24 22.58
C VAL A 41 13.98 -4.22 23.17
N PHE A 42 14.27 -5.50 23.01
CA PHE A 42 13.45 -6.58 23.58
C PHE A 42 14.35 -7.49 24.42
N LYS A 43 14.39 -7.30 25.72
CA LYS A 43 15.19 -8.13 26.62
C LYS A 43 14.67 -9.57 26.64
N THR A 44 15.56 -10.52 26.37
CA THR A 44 15.28 -11.96 26.46
C THR A 44 16.15 -12.61 27.54
N SER A 45 15.82 -13.85 27.88
CA SER A 45 16.63 -14.72 28.76
C SER A 45 17.61 -15.59 27.98
N CYS A 46 17.84 -15.30 26.72
CA CYS A 46 18.71 -16.03 25.80
C CYS A 46 20.17 -15.63 25.96
N SER A 47 21.11 -16.33 25.29
CA SER A 47 22.52 -15.96 25.26
C SER A 47 22.72 -14.57 24.62
N PRO A 48 23.84 -13.89 24.88
CA PRO A 48 24.12 -12.56 24.33
C PRO A 48 24.08 -12.52 22.78
N GLU A 49 24.56 -13.56 22.13
CA GLU A 49 24.54 -13.70 20.67
C GLU A 49 23.11 -13.86 20.15
N ALA A 50 22.32 -14.74 20.76
CA ALA A 50 20.91 -14.95 20.45
C ALA A 50 20.08 -13.68 20.71
N GLN A 51 20.39 -12.93 21.79
CA GLN A 51 19.77 -11.63 22.08
C GLN A 51 19.97 -10.62 20.94
N LYS A 52 21.18 -10.47 20.42
CA LYS A 52 21.48 -9.56 19.30
C LYS A 52 20.73 -9.96 18.03
N GLN A 53 20.74 -11.26 17.73
CA GLN A 53 20.03 -11.79 16.56
C GLN A 53 18.51 -11.63 16.71
N PHE A 54 17.97 -11.79 17.93
CA PHE A 54 16.56 -11.58 18.21
C PHE A 54 16.13 -10.13 17.94
N GLU A 55 16.87 -9.15 18.45
CA GLU A 55 16.57 -7.72 18.22
C GLU A 55 16.69 -7.35 16.74
N ARG A 56 17.69 -7.91 16.03
CA ARG A 56 17.82 -7.73 14.57
C ARG A 56 16.60 -8.30 13.82
N ALA A 57 16.18 -9.53 14.15
CA ALA A 57 15.03 -10.18 13.57
C ALA A 57 13.72 -9.40 13.87
N LEU A 58 13.61 -8.88 15.09
CA LEU A 58 12.46 -8.08 15.51
C LEU A 58 12.38 -6.73 14.75
N ALA A 59 13.51 -6.08 14.50
CA ALA A 59 13.54 -4.86 13.68
C ALA A 59 13.08 -5.12 12.24
N MET A 60 13.45 -6.28 11.66
CA MET A 60 12.94 -6.73 10.36
C MET A 60 11.44 -7.06 10.41
N GLN A 61 10.96 -7.71 11.49
CA GLN A 61 9.55 -7.99 11.71
C GLN A 61 8.72 -6.70 11.71
N HIS A 62 9.17 -5.68 12.42
CA HIS A 62 8.52 -4.38 12.46
C HIS A 62 8.48 -3.66 11.10
N SER A 63 9.40 -3.98 10.21
CA SER A 63 9.42 -3.43 8.84
C SER A 63 8.79 -4.36 7.81
N PHE A 64 8.07 -5.41 8.23
CA PHE A 64 7.44 -6.42 7.38
C PHE A 64 8.37 -7.01 6.32
N PHE A 65 9.65 -7.19 6.69
CA PHE A 65 10.65 -7.82 5.83
C PHE A 65 10.65 -9.34 6.03
N PHE A 66 9.47 -9.95 5.85
CA PHE A 66 9.15 -11.32 6.25
C PHE A 66 10.09 -12.41 5.73
N PRO A 67 10.59 -12.43 4.47
CA PRO A 67 11.52 -13.48 4.03
C PRO A 67 12.79 -13.54 4.87
N GLU A 68 13.34 -12.39 5.25
CA GLU A 68 14.54 -12.32 6.08
C GLU A 68 14.23 -12.51 7.57
N THR A 69 13.07 -12.03 8.02
CA THR A 69 12.61 -12.19 9.40
C THR A 69 12.47 -13.66 9.78
N VAL A 70 11.81 -14.48 8.92
CA VAL A 70 11.66 -15.92 9.15
C VAL A 70 13.03 -16.60 9.30
N LYS A 71 13.97 -16.34 8.38
CA LYS A 71 15.33 -16.88 8.44
C LYS A 71 16.05 -16.48 9.73
N ALA A 72 15.94 -15.19 10.08
CA ALA A 72 16.63 -14.65 11.24
C ALA A 72 16.14 -15.25 12.57
N PHE A 73 14.82 -15.38 12.76
CA PHE A 73 14.28 -16.02 13.95
C PHE A 73 14.55 -17.52 13.99
N THR A 74 14.49 -18.21 12.84
CA THR A 74 14.75 -19.66 12.75
C THR A 74 16.21 -20.03 13.10
N ALA A 75 17.16 -19.13 12.86
CA ALA A 75 18.56 -19.33 13.21
C ALA A 75 18.85 -19.23 14.73
N ILE A 76 17.96 -18.59 15.52
CA ILE A 76 18.23 -18.35 16.95
C ILE A 76 18.29 -19.66 17.77
N PRO A 77 17.39 -20.64 17.60
CA PRO A 77 17.47 -21.92 18.30
C PRO A 77 18.74 -22.72 18.00
N GLU A 78 19.40 -22.51 16.85
CA GLU A 78 20.68 -23.14 16.53
C GLU A 78 21.82 -22.53 17.36
N MET A 79 21.71 -21.21 17.68
CA MET A 79 22.68 -20.49 18.50
C MET A 79 22.47 -20.72 20.00
N ASP A 80 21.20 -20.79 20.42
CA ASP A 80 20.79 -21.03 21.81
C ASP A 80 19.51 -21.90 21.85
N PRO A 81 19.65 -23.23 21.95
CA PRO A 81 18.50 -24.14 22.03
C PRO A 81 17.58 -23.90 23.24
N SER A 82 18.04 -23.18 24.26
CA SER A 82 17.25 -22.84 25.44
C SER A 82 16.46 -21.53 25.31
N CYS A 83 16.61 -20.83 24.18
CA CYS A 83 15.95 -19.54 23.90
C CYS A 83 14.48 -19.78 23.47
N ALA A 84 13.61 -20.07 24.41
CA ALA A 84 12.20 -20.38 24.15
C ALA A 84 11.45 -19.24 23.46
N ILE A 85 11.77 -17.97 23.76
CA ILE A 85 11.10 -16.81 23.16
C ILE A 85 11.42 -16.65 21.65
N ALA A 86 12.48 -17.27 21.12
CA ALA A 86 12.75 -17.31 19.69
C ALA A 86 11.57 -17.92 18.90
N TYR A 87 10.86 -18.86 19.50
CA TYR A 87 9.71 -19.51 18.87
C TYR A 87 8.48 -18.59 18.80
N TRP A 88 8.36 -17.62 19.69
CA TRP A 88 7.42 -16.50 19.48
C TRP A 88 7.77 -15.73 18.20
N GLY A 89 9.06 -15.44 18.00
CA GLY A 89 9.54 -14.76 16.79
C GLY A 89 9.28 -15.57 15.52
N ILE A 90 9.50 -16.88 15.55
CA ILE A 90 9.17 -17.80 14.44
C ILE A 90 7.66 -17.77 14.18
N ALA A 91 6.83 -17.86 15.22
CA ALA A 91 5.38 -17.85 15.09
C ALA A 91 4.86 -16.53 14.51
N ILE A 92 5.26 -15.36 15.06
CA ILE A 92 4.76 -14.06 14.58
C ILE A 92 5.13 -13.84 13.11
N SER A 93 6.27 -14.36 12.65
CA SER A 93 6.73 -14.23 11.26
C SER A 93 5.97 -15.13 10.27
N GLN A 94 5.15 -16.10 10.74
CA GLN A 94 4.24 -16.86 9.90
C GLN A 94 2.99 -16.06 9.48
N ARG A 95 2.83 -14.85 9.95
CA ARG A 95 1.74 -13.92 9.60
C ARG A 95 2.28 -12.84 8.65
N PRO A 96 2.49 -13.15 7.34
CA PRO A 96 3.02 -12.16 6.41
C PRO A 96 1.97 -11.06 6.18
N ASN A 97 2.28 -9.85 6.57
CA ASN A 97 1.42 -8.69 6.61
C ASN A 97 0.10 -8.91 7.38
N PRO A 98 0.11 -8.71 8.70
CA PRO A 98 -1.04 -8.98 9.56
C PRO A 98 -2.29 -8.16 9.23
N LEU A 99 -2.15 -7.08 8.44
CA LEU A 99 -3.25 -6.21 8.00
C LEU A 99 -3.92 -6.71 6.70
N VAL A 100 -3.48 -7.85 6.17
CA VAL A 100 -3.99 -8.40 4.88
C VAL A 100 -4.36 -9.89 5.05
N PRO A 101 -5.36 -10.23 5.90
CA PRO A 101 -5.89 -11.58 5.99
C PRO A 101 -6.69 -11.95 4.72
N PRO A 102 -7.06 -13.24 4.55
CA PRO A 102 -6.83 -14.38 5.44
C PRO A 102 -5.44 -15.00 5.26
N PHE A 103 -4.96 -15.67 6.33
CA PHE A 103 -3.69 -16.41 6.27
C PHE A 103 -3.90 -17.85 5.82
N PRO A 104 -2.94 -18.42 5.05
CA PRO A 104 -3.00 -19.83 4.66
C PRO A 104 -3.01 -20.76 5.87
N ALA A 105 -3.80 -21.85 5.82
CA ALA A 105 -3.89 -22.84 6.90
C ALA A 105 -2.51 -23.41 7.29
N GLU A 106 -1.64 -23.64 6.31
CA GLU A 106 -0.26 -24.10 6.53
C GLU A 106 0.57 -23.11 7.36
N ALA A 107 0.40 -21.79 7.14
CA ALA A 107 1.09 -20.76 7.93
C ALA A 107 0.54 -20.71 9.37
N LEU A 108 -0.78 -20.89 9.53
CA LEU A 108 -1.42 -20.94 10.85
C LEU A 108 -0.94 -22.17 11.64
N LYS A 109 -0.86 -23.34 11.00
CA LYS A 109 -0.33 -24.56 11.57
C LYS A 109 1.11 -24.38 12.05
N LYS A 110 2.01 -23.89 11.19
CA LYS A 110 3.42 -23.64 11.56
C LYS A 110 3.56 -22.63 12.70
N GLY A 111 2.70 -21.61 12.73
CA GLY A 111 2.67 -20.66 13.83
C GLY A 111 2.31 -21.30 15.16
N LEU A 112 1.27 -22.16 15.19
CA LEU A 112 0.87 -22.89 16.39
C LEU A 112 1.95 -23.85 16.86
N GLU A 113 2.51 -24.67 15.94
CA GLU A 113 3.61 -25.60 16.23
C GLU A 113 4.83 -24.88 16.83
N ALA A 114 5.16 -23.69 16.32
CA ALA A 114 6.25 -22.89 16.89
C ALA A 114 5.93 -22.43 18.32
N ILE A 115 4.71 -21.95 18.61
CA ILE A 115 4.32 -21.56 19.98
C ILE A 115 4.41 -22.76 20.92
N GLU A 116 3.86 -23.92 20.55
CA GLU A 116 3.89 -25.14 21.36
C GLU A 116 5.33 -25.62 21.62
N LYS A 117 6.20 -25.49 20.64
CA LYS A 117 7.64 -25.77 20.80
C LYS A 117 8.30 -24.84 21.82
N GLY A 118 8.03 -23.53 21.74
CA GLY A 118 8.52 -22.56 22.72
C GLY A 118 8.02 -22.86 24.15
N GLU A 119 6.75 -23.20 24.30
CA GLU A 119 6.16 -23.62 25.59
C GLU A 119 6.83 -24.89 26.11
N SER A 120 7.12 -25.89 25.25
CA SER A 120 7.74 -27.16 25.66
C SER A 120 9.18 -27.00 26.13
N ILE A 121 9.93 -26.04 25.59
CA ILE A 121 11.28 -25.69 26.04
C ILE A 121 11.22 -24.99 27.41
N GLY A 122 10.19 -24.21 27.65
CA GLY A 122 9.97 -23.50 28.89
C GLY A 122 10.76 -22.19 28.99
N ALA A 123 10.11 -21.08 28.69
CA ALA A 123 10.71 -19.76 28.83
C ALA A 123 11.10 -19.46 30.29
N LYS A 124 12.31 -18.94 30.49
CA LYS A 124 12.89 -18.73 31.83
C LYS A 124 12.20 -17.64 32.64
N THR A 125 11.64 -16.63 31.95
CA THR A 125 10.95 -15.51 32.61
C THR A 125 9.44 -15.59 32.46
N GLN A 126 8.67 -15.04 33.45
CA GLN A 126 7.21 -14.97 33.33
C GLN A 126 6.79 -14.08 32.16
N ARG A 127 7.53 -12.98 31.90
CA ARG A 127 7.26 -12.08 30.78
C ARG A 127 7.31 -12.84 29.44
N GLU A 128 8.31 -13.66 29.19
CA GLU A 128 8.43 -14.45 27.96
C GLU A 128 7.32 -15.50 27.82
N ARG A 129 6.91 -16.13 28.92
CA ARG A 129 5.76 -17.05 28.92
C ARG A 129 4.47 -16.33 28.54
N ASP A 130 4.26 -15.12 29.06
CA ASP A 130 3.07 -14.32 28.77
C ASP A 130 3.05 -13.82 27.32
N TRP A 131 4.21 -13.50 26.72
CA TRP A 131 4.31 -13.18 25.30
C TRP A 131 3.94 -14.36 24.40
N LEU A 132 4.42 -15.58 24.71
CA LEU A 132 4.04 -16.80 23.99
C LEU A 132 2.54 -17.05 24.12
N ALA A 133 1.99 -16.95 25.33
CA ALA A 133 0.56 -17.14 25.59
C ALA A 133 -0.32 -16.12 24.87
N ALA A 134 0.10 -14.85 24.80
CA ALA A 134 -0.63 -13.82 24.07
C ALA A 134 -0.73 -14.15 22.57
N LEU A 135 0.37 -14.56 21.95
CA LEU A 135 0.35 -14.93 20.53
C LEU A 135 -0.39 -16.25 20.27
N LYS A 136 -0.38 -17.18 21.24
CA LYS A 136 -1.17 -18.42 21.17
C LYS A 136 -2.66 -18.15 21.00
N ALA A 137 -3.19 -17.07 21.58
CA ALA A 137 -4.59 -16.68 21.45
C ALA A 137 -5.00 -16.43 19.98
N PHE A 138 -4.06 -16.06 19.12
CA PHE A 138 -4.29 -15.93 17.68
C PHE A 138 -4.32 -17.28 16.96
N TYR A 139 -3.44 -18.20 17.33
CA TYR A 139 -3.25 -19.48 16.61
C TYR A 139 -4.15 -20.60 17.10
N LYS A 140 -4.57 -20.54 18.37
CA LYS A 140 -5.41 -21.57 18.97
C LYS A 140 -6.71 -21.74 18.17
N ASP A 141 -7.10 -22.99 17.96
CA ASP A 141 -8.35 -23.39 17.31
C ASP A 141 -8.52 -22.79 15.88
N TYR A 142 -7.41 -22.57 15.15
CA TYR A 142 -7.41 -21.90 13.84
C TYR A 142 -8.23 -22.63 12.78
N GLU A 143 -8.50 -23.91 12.95
CA GLU A 143 -9.31 -24.73 12.03
C GLU A 143 -10.81 -24.51 12.20
N THR A 144 -11.25 -24.08 13.37
CA THR A 144 -12.67 -23.99 13.75
C THR A 144 -13.14 -22.59 14.12
N VAL A 145 -12.21 -21.70 14.52
CA VAL A 145 -12.51 -20.31 14.86
C VAL A 145 -12.11 -19.39 13.71
N ASP A 146 -13.03 -18.54 13.29
CA ASP A 146 -12.81 -17.60 12.19
C ASP A 146 -11.67 -16.60 12.47
N GLN A 147 -11.13 -16.03 11.42
CA GLN A 147 -9.98 -15.11 11.46
C GLN A 147 -10.25 -13.87 12.32
N ASP A 148 -11.42 -13.25 12.19
CA ASP A 148 -11.75 -12.01 12.89
C ASP A 148 -11.85 -12.24 14.40
N THR A 149 -12.45 -13.35 14.80
CA THR A 149 -12.53 -13.76 16.22
C THR A 149 -11.13 -14.00 16.79
N ARG A 150 -10.25 -14.69 16.06
CA ARG A 150 -8.87 -14.95 16.50
C ARG A 150 -8.05 -13.65 16.60
N THR A 151 -8.22 -12.72 15.66
CA THR A 151 -7.59 -11.39 15.71
C THR A 151 -8.03 -10.60 16.94
N LYS A 152 -9.32 -10.59 17.25
CA LYS A 152 -9.86 -9.96 18.47
C LYS A 152 -9.37 -10.63 19.76
N ASN A 153 -9.21 -11.94 19.76
CA ASN A 153 -8.65 -12.66 20.90
C ASN A 153 -7.18 -12.28 21.14
N TYR A 154 -6.41 -12.13 20.06
CA TYR A 154 -5.03 -11.66 20.14
C TYR A 154 -4.94 -10.21 20.63
N GLU A 155 -5.78 -9.31 20.13
CA GLU A 155 -5.85 -7.92 20.58
C GLU A 155 -6.10 -7.84 22.09
N LYS A 156 -7.10 -8.58 22.61
CA LYS A 156 -7.39 -8.64 24.06
C LYS A 156 -6.22 -9.22 24.87
N ALA A 157 -5.53 -10.23 24.33
CA ALA A 157 -4.37 -10.81 24.99
C ALA A 157 -3.20 -9.83 25.05
N MET A 158 -3.00 -9.02 24.00
CA MET A 158 -1.99 -7.96 23.99
C MET A 158 -2.36 -6.81 24.91
N GLU A 159 -3.64 -6.45 25.03
CA GLU A 159 -4.11 -5.47 26.02
C GLU A 159 -3.78 -5.91 27.45
N ALA A 160 -4.09 -7.18 27.79
CA ALA A 160 -3.77 -7.75 29.09
C ALA A 160 -2.25 -7.79 29.36
N LEU A 161 -1.45 -8.06 28.32
CA LEU A 161 0.01 -8.03 28.42
C LEU A 161 0.53 -6.63 28.74
N VAL A 162 0.02 -5.59 28.06
CA VAL A 162 0.37 -4.19 28.35
C VAL A 162 -0.05 -3.76 29.75
N GLN A 163 -1.21 -4.19 30.21
CA GLN A 163 -1.66 -3.91 31.59
C GLN A 163 -0.74 -4.54 32.64
N LYS A 164 -0.27 -5.77 32.38
CA LYS A 164 0.63 -6.51 33.27
C LYS A 164 2.07 -5.95 33.23
N TYR A 165 2.51 -5.45 32.07
CA TYR A 165 3.86 -4.92 31.85
C TYR A 165 3.81 -3.49 31.28
N PRO A 166 3.39 -2.48 32.07
CA PRO A 166 3.14 -1.13 31.59
C PRO A 166 4.39 -0.39 31.07
N ASP A 167 5.59 -0.85 31.42
CA ASP A 167 6.86 -0.29 30.94
C ASP A 167 7.43 -1.03 29.72
N ASP A 168 6.77 -2.11 29.27
CA ASP A 168 7.19 -2.87 28.09
C ASP A 168 6.79 -2.13 26.80
N VAL A 169 7.78 -1.48 26.18
CA VAL A 169 7.58 -0.69 24.96
C VAL A 169 7.11 -1.58 23.82
N GLU A 170 7.73 -2.77 23.65
CA GLU A 170 7.36 -3.68 22.57
C GLU A 170 5.94 -4.23 22.72
N ALA A 171 5.50 -4.51 23.96
CA ALA A 171 4.12 -4.90 24.20
C ALA A 171 3.13 -3.82 23.74
N LYS A 172 3.41 -2.55 24.01
CA LYS A 172 2.60 -1.42 23.52
C LYS A 172 2.61 -1.31 22.00
N VAL A 173 3.77 -1.50 21.37
CA VAL A 173 3.93 -1.41 19.91
C VAL A 173 3.15 -2.52 19.21
N PHE A 174 3.25 -3.78 19.69
CA PHE A 174 2.46 -4.89 19.14
C PHE A 174 0.98 -4.79 19.48
N TYR A 175 0.61 -4.23 20.64
CA TYR A 175 -0.79 -3.94 20.94
C TYR A 175 -1.38 -2.92 19.96
N ALA A 176 -0.65 -1.86 19.66
CA ALA A 176 -1.07 -0.87 18.66
C ALA A 176 -1.21 -1.49 17.26
N LEU A 177 -0.33 -2.43 16.88
CA LEU A 177 -0.50 -3.20 15.64
C LEU A 177 -1.77 -4.06 15.69
N ALA A 178 -2.01 -4.78 16.80
CA ALA A 178 -3.22 -5.60 16.96
C ALA A 178 -4.51 -4.76 16.87
N LEU A 179 -4.50 -3.52 17.38
CA LEU A 179 -5.60 -2.57 17.20
C LEU A 179 -5.81 -2.20 15.72
N ASN A 180 -4.73 -1.98 14.94
CA ASN A 180 -4.85 -1.78 13.49
C ASN A 180 -5.44 -3.02 12.79
N GLU A 181 -5.12 -4.24 13.26
CA GLU A 181 -5.66 -5.49 12.71
C GLU A 181 -7.16 -5.67 12.97
N THR A 182 -7.71 -5.05 14.03
CA THR A 182 -9.15 -5.13 14.36
C THR A 182 -9.98 -4.03 13.71
N PHE A 183 -9.37 -3.14 12.92
CA PHE A 183 -10.07 -2.08 12.21
C PHE A 183 -11.02 -2.64 11.14
N ASP A 184 -12.30 -2.33 11.25
CA ASP A 184 -13.37 -2.82 10.37
C ASP A 184 -13.64 -1.91 9.15
N HIS A 185 -12.77 -0.94 8.89
CA HIS A 185 -12.88 0.09 7.85
C HIS A 185 -14.06 1.08 8.05
N LYS A 186 -14.65 1.14 9.24
CA LYS A 186 -15.77 2.04 9.58
C LYS A 186 -15.54 2.78 10.89
N ASN A 187 -15.23 2.05 11.95
CA ASN A 187 -15.02 2.64 13.28
C ASN A 187 -13.54 2.97 13.50
N MET A 188 -13.20 4.25 13.60
CA MET A 188 -11.84 4.74 13.80
C MET A 188 -11.28 4.54 15.23
N ASP A 189 -12.08 4.12 16.21
CA ASP A 189 -11.65 4.01 17.60
C ASP A 189 -10.39 3.17 17.81
N PRO A 190 -10.24 1.98 17.17
CA PRO A 190 -9.01 1.20 17.29
C PRO A 190 -7.78 1.97 16.81
N LEU A 191 -7.90 2.69 15.69
CA LEU A 191 -6.82 3.49 15.12
C LEU A 191 -6.44 4.67 16.02
N LEU A 192 -7.44 5.38 16.56
CA LEU A 192 -7.21 6.49 17.49
C LEU A 192 -6.54 6.01 18.78
N LYS A 193 -6.92 4.82 19.28
CA LYS A 193 -6.28 4.18 20.44
C LYS A 193 -4.83 3.80 20.12
N ALA A 194 -4.56 3.22 18.95
CA ALA A 194 -3.20 2.90 18.49
C ALA A 194 -2.32 4.15 18.39
N ILE A 195 -2.83 5.23 17.81
CA ILE A 195 -2.15 6.53 17.70
C ILE A 195 -1.80 7.08 19.10
N ALA A 196 -2.76 7.07 20.03
CA ALA A 196 -2.55 7.57 21.39
C ALA A 196 -1.45 6.78 22.14
N ILE A 197 -1.31 5.48 21.85
CA ILE A 197 -0.23 4.65 22.39
C ILE A 197 1.11 4.98 21.74
N LEU A 198 1.14 5.12 20.40
CA LEU A 198 2.40 5.19 19.64
C LEU A 198 3.03 6.59 19.62
N GLU A 199 2.26 7.69 19.58
CA GLU A 199 2.81 9.05 19.52
C GLU A 199 3.78 9.40 20.67
N PRO A 200 3.49 9.06 21.95
CA PRO A 200 4.45 9.27 23.03
C PRO A 200 5.72 8.44 22.88
N ILE A 201 5.59 7.20 22.35
CA ILE A 201 6.71 6.30 22.13
C ILE A 201 7.59 6.84 20.99
N ASP A 202 6.99 7.35 19.92
CA ASP A 202 7.70 7.95 18.78
C ASP A 202 8.60 9.14 19.21
N LYS A 203 8.13 9.95 20.13
CA LYS A 203 8.91 11.07 20.68
C LYS A 203 10.12 10.59 21.49
N LYS A 204 9.98 9.48 22.22
CA LYS A 204 11.03 8.92 23.09
C LYS A 204 12.01 8.03 22.32
N TYR A 205 11.53 7.32 21.30
CA TYR A 205 12.28 6.35 20.50
C TYR A 205 12.11 6.64 19.00
N PRO A 206 12.65 7.76 18.49
CA PRO A 206 12.36 8.25 17.13
C PRO A 206 12.88 7.34 16.01
N ASP A 207 13.82 6.43 16.32
CA ASP A 207 14.40 5.47 15.37
C ASP A 207 13.78 4.06 15.48
N HIS A 208 12.67 3.91 16.21
CA HIS A 208 12.00 2.63 16.35
C HIS A 208 11.17 2.31 15.11
N PRO A 209 11.50 1.26 14.32
CA PRO A 209 10.87 1.01 13.03
C PRO A 209 9.37 0.70 13.17
N GLY A 210 8.97 -0.12 14.16
CA GLY A 210 7.58 -0.51 14.38
C GLY A 210 6.69 0.67 14.77
N VAL A 211 7.18 1.56 15.61
CA VAL A 211 6.40 2.75 16.04
C VAL A 211 6.06 3.62 14.84
N THR A 212 7.07 3.97 14.04
CA THR A 212 6.88 4.81 12.85
C THR A 212 6.01 4.12 11.80
N HIS A 213 6.23 2.82 11.57
CA HIS A 213 5.46 2.01 10.61
C HIS A 213 3.98 1.93 10.99
N TYR A 214 3.69 1.57 12.23
CA TYR A 214 2.30 1.35 12.66
C TYR A 214 1.54 2.66 12.83
N LEU A 215 2.22 3.78 13.11
CA LEU A 215 1.65 5.12 13.00
C LEU A 215 1.24 5.45 11.56
N ILE A 216 2.06 5.09 10.55
CA ILE A 216 1.68 5.29 9.15
C ILE A 216 0.38 4.53 8.86
N HIS A 217 0.28 3.26 9.23
CA HIS A 217 -0.95 2.48 9.04
C HIS A 217 -2.15 3.10 9.78
N SER A 218 -1.97 3.57 11.01
CA SER A 218 -3.05 4.20 11.77
C SER A 218 -3.51 5.54 11.15
N TYR A 219 -2.64 6.23 10.40
CA TYR A 219 -2.94 7.50 9.74
C TYR A 219 -3.36 7.36 8.26
N ASP A 220 -3.28 6.17 7.65
CA ASP A 220 -3.52 5.94 6.22
C ASP A 220 -5.01 6.04 5.81
N PHE A 221 -5.72 7.02 6.39
CA PHE A 221 -7.14 7.27 6.16
C PHE A 221 -7.40 8.78 6.09
N ALA A 222 -8.32 9.19 5.19
CA ALA A 222 -8.53 10.59 4.86
C ALA A 222 -8.66 11.55 6.06
N PRO A 223 -9.42 11.24 7.13
CA PRO A 223 -9.54 12.14 8.28
C PRO A 223 -8.24 12.33 9.08
N LEU A 224 -7.31 11.38 8.99
CA LEU A 224 -6.12 11.30 9.82
C LEU A 224 -4.82 11.57 9.06
N ALA A 225 -4.81 11.42 7.73
CA ALA A 225 -3.62 11.35 6.89
C ALA A 225 -2.66 12.56 7.04
N ASN A 226 -3.19 13.77 7.22
CA ASN A 226 -2.36 14.96 7.42
C ASN A 226 -1.47 14.87 8.67
N ARG A 227 -1.92 14.18 9.73
CA ARG A 227 -1.13 13.93 10.95
C ARG A 227 0.01 12.95 10.70
N GLY A 228 -0.10 12.10 9.66
CA GLY A 228 0.89 11.10 9.29
C GLY A 228 2.11 11.64 8.53
N VAL A 229 2.05 12.86 7.98
CA VAL A 229 3.16 13.41 7.16
C VAL A 229 4.51 13.44 7.89
N PRO A 230 4.63 13.85 9.17
CA PRO A 230 5.92 13.85 9.87
C PRO A 230 6.54 12.45 10.00
N VAL A 231 5.75 11.41 10.28
CA VAL A 231 6.24 10.03 10.40
C VAL A 231 6.59 9.43 9.04
N ALA A 232 5.81 9.72 8.00
CA ALA A 232 6.11 9.34 6.63
C ALA A 232 7.47 9.90 6.17
N ASN A 233 7.76 11.16 6.46
CA ASN A 233 9.01 11.83 6.08
C ASN A 233 10.28 11.23 6.68
N LYS A 234 10.18 10.41 7.74
CA LYS A 234 11.36 9.84 8.41
C LYS A 234 11.54 8.33 8.22
N TYR A 235 10.47 7.57 7.95
CA TYR A 235 10.51 6.11 8.03
C TYR A 235 11.53 5.46 7.08
N ALA A 236 11.60 5.91 5.83
CA ALA A 236 12.54 5.39 4.85
C ALA A 236 14.03 5.52 5.28
N ARG A 237 14.35 6.47 6.16
CA ARG A 237 15.70 6.65 6.71
C ARG A 237 15.98 5.78 7.95
N ILE A 238 14.92 5.35 8.64
CA ILE A 238 15.03 4.46 9.80
C ILE A 238 15.42 3.05 9.36
N ALA A 239 14.72 2.50 8.36
CA ALA A 239 14.92 1.13 7.87
C ALA A 239 15.16 1.09 6.34
N PRO A 240 16.27 1.69 5.84
CA PRO A 240 16.51 1.81 4.39
C PRO A 240 16.72 0.46 3.69
N ALA A 241 17.07 -0.60 4.43
CA ALA A 241 17.29 -1.94 3.90
C ALA A 241 15.98 -2.70 3.63
N ALA A 242 14.87 -2.31 4.26
CA ALA A 242 13.59 -3.00 4.13
C ALA A 242 12.76 -2.40 2.97
N PRO A 243 12.42 -3.18 1.94
CA PRO A 243 11.64 -2.69 0.80
C PRO A 243 10.33 -2.03 1.21
N HIS A 244 9.60 -2.63 2.13
CA HIS A 244 8.33 -2.13 2.63
C HIS A 244 8.48 -0.79 3.37
N ALA A 245 9.57 -0.57 4.12
CA ALA A 245 9.83 0.72 4.77
C ALA A 245 10.08 1.87 3.77
N GLN A 246 10.57 1.56 2.57
CA GLN A 246 10.71 2.54 1.50
C GLN A 246 9.36 2.87 0.84
N HIS A 247 8.44 1.91 0.80
CA HIS A 247 7.10 2.05 0.23
C HIS A 247 6.14 2.80 1.16
N MET A 248 6.13 2.49 2.45
CA MET A 248 5.12 2.93 3.42
C MET A 248 4.85 4.45 3.47
N PRO A 249 5.85 5.34 3.31
CA PRO A 249 5.58 6.78 3.23
C PRO A 249 4.58 7.16 2.14
N SER A 250 4.52 6.40 1.04
CA SER A 250 3.62 6.69 -0.08
C SER A 250 2.14 6.54 0.28
N HIS A 251 1.78 5.72 1.26
CA HIS A 251 0.42 5.62 1.77
C HIS A 251 -0.08 6.98 2.24
N ILE A 252 0.70 7.65 3.08
CA ILE A 252 0.35 9.00 3.56
C ILE A 252 0.42 10.02 2.40
N TYR A 253 1.48 9.99 1.59
CA TYR A 253 1.65 10.94 0.51
C TYR A 253 0.50 10.91 -0.50
N SER A 254 0.00 9.71 -0.85
CA SER A 254 -1.16 9.57 -1.72
C SER A 254 -2.44 10.10 -1.08
N MET A 255 -2.66 9.84 0.21
CA MET A 255 -3.84 10.32 0.92
C MET A 255 -3.89 11.85 1.06
N VAL A 256 -2.74 12.55 1.01
CA VAL A 256 -2.66 14.02 1.09
C VAL A 256 -2.31 14.69 -0.24
N GLY A 257 -2.16 13.93 -1.32
CA GLY A 257 -1.86 14.45 -2.66
C GLY A 257 -0.43 14.92 -2.88
N MET A 258 0.54 14.39 -2.11
CA MET A 258 1.98 14.63 -2.28
C MET A 258 2.54 13.65 -3.33
N TRP A 259 2.13 13.83 -4.60
CA TRP A 259 2.32 12.84 -5.67
C TRP A 259 3.79 12.60 -6.02
N GLU A 260 4.62 13.65 -6.10
CA GLU A 260 6.05 13.48 -6.39
C GLU A 260 6.75 12.65 -5.29
N GLN A 261 6.39 12.87 -4.02
CA GLN A 261 6.94 12.11 -2.89
C GLN A 261 6.48 10.65 -2.93
N SER A 262 5.21 10.39 -3.29
CA SER A 262 4.70 9.05 -3.49
C SER A 262 5.47 8.30 -4.58
N ILE A 263 5.74 8.94 -5.72
CA ILE A 263 6.55 8.38 -6.81
C ILE A 263 7.96 8.02 -6.32
N ILE A 264 8.66 8.97 -5.68
CA ILE A 264 10.04 8.77 -5.18
C ILE A 264 10.10 7.62 -4.17
N SER A 265 9.12 7.54 -3.26
CA SER A 265 9.01 6.48 -2.27
C SER A 265 8.93 5.10 -2.94
N ASN A 266 8.06 4.96 -3.92
CA ASN A 266 7.86 3.69 -4.62
C ASN A 266 9.01 3.32 -5.57
N GLN A 267 9.63 4.28 -6.23
CA GLN A 267 10.85 4.03 -7.02
C GLN A 267 11.96 3.44 -6.15
N ARG A 268 12.17 3.98 -4.94
CA ARG A 268 13.14 3.45 -3.96
C ARG A 268 12.76 2.04 -3.49
N ALA A 269 11.49 1.82 -3.17
CA ALA A 269 10.99 0.52 -2.73
C ALA A 269 11.21 -0.56 -3.80
N ILE A 270 10.93 -0.25 -5.07
CA ILE A 270 11.14 -1.15 -6.21
C ILE A 270 12.63 -1.44 -6.40
N ALA A 271 13.49 -0.42 -6.32
CA ALA A 271 14.94 -0.60 -6.44
C ALA A 271 15.52 -1.50 -5.33
N VAL A 272 15.13 -1.25 -4.06
CA VAL A 272 15.54 -2.09 -2.92
C VAL A 272 14.99 -3.51 -3.03
N SER A 273 13.76 -3.66 -3.55
CA SER A 273 13.16 -4.98 -3.80
C SER A 273 13.94 -5.77 -4.87
N ALA A 274 14.35 -5.12 -5.95
CA ALA A 274 15.10 -5.74 -7.04
C ALA A 274 16.50 -6.17 -6.59
N ASP A 275 17.19 -5.31 -5.85
CA ASP A 275 18.50 -5.63 -5.26
C ASP A 275 18.40 -6.82 -4.28
N TYR A 276 17.40 -6.82 -3.40
CA TYR A 276 17.14 -7.93 -2.50
C TYR A 276 16.82 -9.24 -3.28
N ALA A 277 15.93 -9.17 -4.27
CA ALA A 277 15.56 -10.35 -5.06
C ALA A 277 16.79 -10.98 -5.75
N THR A 278 17.69 -10.13 -6.28
CA THR A 278 18.95 -10.56 -6.92
C THR A 278 19.86 -11.25 -5.90
N ARG A 279 20.12 -10.64 -4.76
CA ARG A 279 20.99 -11.20 -3.71
C ARG A 279 20.43 -12.49 -3.11
N ALA A 280 19.12 -12.53 -2.89
CA ALA A 280 18.43 -13.70 -2.32
C ALA A 280 18.09 -14.77 -3.38
N LYS A 281 18.43 -14.55 -4.65
CA LYS A 281 18.14 -15.44 -5.80
C LYS A 281 16.67 -15.87 -5.83
N LEU A 282 15.75 -14.90 -5.65
CA LEU A 282 14.33 -15.18 -5.63
C LEU A 282 13.83 -15.56 -7.03
N ASP A 283 12.97 -16.57 -7.09
CA ASP A 283 12.26 -16.95 -8.30
C ASP A 283 10.88 -16.28 -8.33
N GLY A 284 10.87 -14.97 -8.60
CA GLY A 284 9.69 -14.13 -8.65
C GLY A 284 9.92 -12.72 -8.11
N VAL A 285 8.90 -11.89 -8.20
CA VAL A 285 8.91 -10.48 -7.77
C VAL A 285 8.26 -10.37 -6.40
N LEU A 286 8.80 -9.56 -5.49
CA LEU A 286 8.11 -9.26 -4.23
C LEU A 286 6.75 -8.61 -4.53
N ALA A 287 5.70 -9.02 -3.83
CA ALA A 287 4.33 -8.51 -4.02
C ALA A 287 4.20 -6.97 -3.84
N GLY A 288 5.13 -6.36 -3.11
CA GLY A 288 5.21 -4.91 -2.98
C GLY A 288 5.65 -4.18 -4.26
N VAL A 289 6.26 -4.85 -5.24
CA VAL A 289 6.69 -4.21 -6.50
C VAL A 289 5.49 -3.82 -7.37
N PRO A 290 4.56 -4.72 -7.76
CA PRO A 290 3.36 -4.32 -8.49
C PRO A 290 2.50 -3.35 -7.70
N HIS A 291 2.42 -3.48 -6.38
CA HIS A 291 1.73 -2.52 -5.51
C HIS A 291 2.35 -1.12 -5.61
N GLY A 292 3.69 -1.01 -5.61
CA GLY A 292 4.38 0.26 -5.85
C GLY A 292 4.11 0.84 -7.24
N TYR A 293 3.94 0.02 -8.26
CA TYR A 293 3.55 0.47 -9.60
C TYR A 293 2.12 1.07 -9.62
N ASP A 294 1.17 0.55 -8.84
CA ASP A 294 -0.17 1.14 -8.72
C ASP A 294 -0.10 2.56 -8.14
N PHE A 295 0.65 2.76 -7.05
CA PHE A 295 0.89 4.08 -6.47
C PHE A 295 1.53 5.06 -7.47
N MET A 296 2.56 4.61 -8.19
CA MET A 296 3.23 5.43 -9.19
C MET A 296 2.31 5.78 -10.36
N SER A 297 1.53 4.81 -10.86
CA SER A 297 0.56 5.01 -11.94
C SER A 297 -0.46 6.07 -11.57
N TYR A 298 -1.07 5.94 -10.39
CA TYR A 298 -2.03 6.92 -9.91
C TYR A 298 -1.43 8.31 -9.77
N ALA A 299 -0.26 8.42 -9.12
CA ALA A 299 0.42 9.70 -8.94
C ALA A 299 0.81 10.37 -10.27
N TYR A 300 1.34 9.62 -11.24
CA TYR A 300 1.65 10.16 -12.57
C TYR A 300 0.40 10.68 -13.28
N LEU A 301 -0.73 9.97 -13.17
CA LEU A 301 -1.99 10.39 -13.79
C LEU A 301 -2.54 11.66 -13.15
N GLN A 302 -2.38 11.85 -11.84
CA GLN A 302 -2.79 13.09 -11.16
C GLN A 302 -1.90 14.29 -11.55
N LEU A 303 -0.60 14.04 -11.83
CA LEU A 303 0.32 15.05 -12.32
C LEU A 303 0.22 15.32 -13.83
N GLY A 304 -0.64 14.61 -14.56
CA GLY A 304 -0.72 14.71 -16.03
C GLY A 304 0.52 14.20 -16.75
N GLN A 305 1.26 13.27 -16.15
CA GLN A 305 2.45 12.63 -16.73
C GLN A 305 2.08 11.30 -17.39
N ASP A 306 1.20 11.35 -18.36
CA ASP A 306 0.55 10.19 -18.99
C ASP A 306 1.53 9.22 -19.65
N ALA A 307 2.62 9.72 -20.26
CA ALA A 307 3.65 8.87 -20.86
C ALA A 307 4.34 8.00 -19.81
N LYS A 308 4.61 8.54 -18.62
CA LYS A 308 5.20 7.80 -17.51
C LYS A 308 4.23 6.77 -16.91
N ALA A 309 2.95 7.14 -16.78
CA ALA A 309 1.92 6.18 -16.36
C ALA A 309 1.78 5.03 -17.37
N ARG A 310 1.79 5.33 -18.67
CA ARG A 310 1.74 4.34 -19.74
C ARG A 310 2.93 3.38 -19.71
N ALA A 311 4.11 3.87 -19.40
CA ALA A 311 5.32 3.05 -19.31
C ALA A 311 5.27 2.00 -18.19
N LEU A 312 4.31 2.09 -17.25
CA LEU A 312 4.12 1.08 -16.20
C LEU A 312 3.23 -0.09 -16.62
N LEU A 313 2.50 0.01 -17.73
CA LEU A 313 1.56 -1.03 -18.18
C LEU A 313 2.28 -2.34 -18.50
N GLU A 314 3.38 -2.27 -19.27
CA GLU A 314 4.13 -3.45 -19.67
C GLU A 314 4.85 -4.13 -18.48
N PRO A 315 5.63 -3.44 -17.63
CA PRO A 315 6.22 -4.05 -16.45
C PRO A 315 5.22 -4.75 -15.55
N VAL A 316 4.02 -4.17 -15.35
CA VAL A 316 2.97 -4.78 -14.52
C VAL A 316 2.41 -6.03 -15.20
N ALA A 317 2.15 -5.99 -16.51
CA ALA A 317 1.63 -7.13 -17.27
C ALA A 317 2.64 -8.29 -17.36
N ALA A 318 3.94 -8.01 -17.32
CA ALA A 318 5.00 -9.01 -17.36
C ALA A 318 5.17 -9.81 -16.05
N ILE A 319 4.54 -9.37 -14.94
CA ILE A 319 4.64 -10.05 -13.65
C ILE A 319 3.74 -11.28 -13.63
N THR A 320 4.35 -12.46 -13.72
CA THR A 320 3.65 -13.76 -13.69
C THR A 320 3.74 -14.47 -12.35
N LYS A 321 4.73 -14.12 -11.51
CA LYS A 321 4.95 -14.75 -10.20
C LYS A 321 5.32 -13.72 -9.15
N THR A 322 4.57 -13.72 -8.05
CA THR A 322 4.84 -12.85 -6.90
C THR A 322 5.14 -13.64 -5.65
N ILE A 323 5.96 -13.06 -4.78
CA ILE A 323 6.34 -13.59 -3.47
C ILE A 323 5.75 -12.69 -2.39
N GLY A 324 4.98 -13.26 -1.48
CA GLY A 324 4.27 -12.54 -0.41
C GLY A 324 2.75 -12.46 -0.64
N PRO A 325 2.02 -11.61 0.11
CA PRO A 325 0.57 -11.50 0.03
C PRO A 325 0.07 -11.14 -1.37
N ARG A 326 -0.84 -11.95 -1.92
CA ARG A 326 -1.25 -11.84 -3.32
C ARG A 326 -2.18 -10.68 -3.63
N ILE A 327 -3.02 -10.25 -2.67
CA ILE A 327 -4.10 -9.30 -2.95
C ILE A 327 -3.60 -7.94 -3.49
N ALA A 328 -2.57 -7.36 -2.90
CA ALA A 328 -2.02 -6.09 -3.36
C ALA A 328 -1.43 -6.18 -4.78
N ALA A 329 -0.76 -7.30 -5.09
CA ALA A 329 -0.22 -7.55 -6.43
C ALA A 329 -1.33 -7.76 -7.46
N ALA A 330 -2.34 -8.57 -7.14
CA ALA A 330 -3.49 -8.82 -8.02
C ALA A 330 -4.32 -7.55 -8.24
N THR A 331 -4.50 -6.74 -7.19
CA THR A 331 -5.15 -5.42 -7.30
C THR A 331 -4.38 -4.54 -8.27
N ALA A 332 -3.06 -4.42 -8.14
CA ALA A 332 -2.25 -3.60 -9.03
C ALA A 332 -2.30 -4.06 -10.50
N GLN A 333 -2.28 -5.37 -10.76
CA GLN A 333 -2.38 -5.93 -12.12
C GLN A 333 -3.68 -5.54 -12.83
N ASN A 334 -4.77 -5.37 -12.08
CA ASN A 334 -6.07 -4.92 -12.62
C ASN A 334 -6.21 -3.40 -12.55
N ALA A 335 -5.73 -2.75 -11.48
CA ALA A 335 -5.91 -1.32 -11.27
C ALA A 335 -5.05 -0.45 -12.19
N VAL A 336 -3.78 -0.80 -12.44
CA VAL A 336 -2.87 0.01 -13.26
C VAL A 336 -3.42 0.24 -14.67
N PRO A 337 -3.85 -0.78 -15.44
CA PRO A 337 -4.45 -0.56 -16.74
C PRO A 337 -5.82 0.14 -16.65
N ALA A 338 -6.64 -0.18 -15.64
CA ALA A 338 -7.93 0.46 -15.44
C ALA A 338 -7.79 1.96 -15.13
N ARG A 339 -6.90 2.34 -14.19
CA ARG A 339 -6.62 3.76 -13.87
C ARG A 339 -6.15 4.53 -15.09
N TYR A 340 -5.26 3.94 -15.90
CA TYR A 340 -4.71 4.61 -17.08
C TYR A 340 -5.81 5.07 -18.05
N VAL A 341 -6.82 4.25 -18.30
CA VAL A 341 -7.91 4.59 -19.20
C VAL A 341 -8.99 5.44 -18.53
N LEU A 342 -9.36 5.14 -17.27
CA LEU A 342 -10.42 5.84 -16.54
C LEU A 342 -10.02 7.30 -16.23
N GLU A 343 -8.82 7.54 -15.71
CA GLU A 343 -8.33 8.89 -15.38
C GLU A 343 -8.17 9.79 -16.62
N ARG A 344 -7.93 9.19 -17.78
CA ARG A 344 -7.88 9.88 -19.07
C ARG A 344 -9.24 10.00 -19.75
N GLN A 345 -10.28 9.39 -19.17
CA GLN A 345 -11.61 9.27 -19.76
C GLN A 345 -11.61 8.65 -21.17
N ASP A 346 -10.66 7.75 -21.42
CA ASP A 346 -10.62 6.96 -22.65
C ASP A 346 -11.62 5.79 -22.55
N TRP A 347 -12.91 6.14 -22.69
CA TRP A 347 -14.00 5.21 -22.46
C TRP A 347 -14.00 4.06 -23.47
N GLN A 348 -13.58 4.32 -24.70
CA GLN A 348 -13.47 3.29 -25.72
C GLN A 348 -12.38 2.27 -25.36
N ALA A 349 -11.20 2.75 -24.95
CA ALA A 349 -10.14 1.87 -24.46
C ALA A 349 -10.54 1.13 -23.19
N ALA A 350 -11.28 1.79 -22.27
CA ALA A 350 -11.79 1.16 -21.05
C ALA A 350 -12.70 -0.03 -21.37
N ALA A 351 -13.63 0.11 -22.32
CA ALA A 351 -14.51 -0.98 -22.77
C ALA A 351 -13.76 -2.17 -23.39
N GLN A 352 -12.52 -1.97 -23.86
CA GLN A 352 -11.69 -2.98 -24.50
C GLN A 352 -10.62 -3.60 -23.59
N LEU A 353 -10.57 -3.24 -22.31
CA LEU A 353 -9.62 -3.82 -21.36
C LEU A 353 -9.76 -5.34 -21.33
N LYS A 354 -8.63 -6.02 -21.20
CA LYS A 354 -8.61 -7.48 -21.05
C LYS A 354 -8.62 -7.82 -19.56
N PRO A 355 -9.60 -8.62 -19.08
CA PRO A 355 -9.60 -9.09 -17.71
C PRO A 355 -8.33 -9.90 -17.40
N VAL A 356 -7.75 -9.67 -16.23
CA VAL A 356 -6.60 -10.42 -15.72
C VAL A 356 -7.12 -11.38 -14.64
N GLY A 357 -7.13 -12.68 -14.97
CA GLY A 357 -7.52 -13.73 -14.03
C GLY A 357 -6.45 -13.91 -12.95
N THR A 358 -6.77 -13.52 -11.73
CA THR A 358 -5.87 -13.61 -10.57
C THR A 358 -6.33 -14.68 -9.56
N GLY A 359 -7.56 -15.16 -9.69
CA GLY A 359 -8.25 -16.02 -8.73
C GLY A 359 -8.63 -15.25 -7.44
N LEU A 360 -8.67 -13.91 -7.50
CA LEU A 360 -9.06 -13.03 -6.40
C LEU A 360 -10.20 -12.11 -6.86
N PRO A 361 -11.46 -12.45 -6.52
CA PRO A 361 -12.65 -11.80 -7.05
C PRO A 361 -12.66 -10.27 -6.90
N ALA A 362 -12.18 -9.74 -5.76
CA ALA A 362 -12.12 -8.29 -5.52
C ALA A 362 -11.15 -7.56 -6.47
N ALA A 363 -10.05 -8.20 -6.87
CA ALA A 363 -9.09 -7.62 -7.81
C ALA A 363 -9.63 -7.70 -9.25
N GLU A 364 -10.24 -8.82 -9.63
CA GLU A 364 -10.81 -9.01 -10.97
C GLU A 364 -11.97 -8.06 -11.26
N ALA A 365 -12.79 -7.76 -10.26
CA ALA A 365 -13.89 -6.81 -10.33
C ALA A 365 -13.47 -5.43 -10.87
N ILE A 366 -12.25 -4.99 -10.59
CA ILE A 366 -11.70 -3.70 -11.04
C ILE A 366 -11.76 -3.56 -12.56
N THR A 367 -11.32 -4.58 -13.30
CA THR A 367 -11.33 -4.53 -14.77
C THR A 367 -12.74 -4.58 -15.32
N HIS A 368 -13.63 -5.40 -14.77
CA HIS A 368 -15.02 -5.48 -15.19
C HIS A 368 -15.77 -4.17 -14.93
N PHE A 369 -15.51 -3.51 -13.80
CA PHE A 369 -16.06 -2.17 -13.55
C PHE A 369 -15.59 -1.15 -14.60
N ALA A 370 -14.28 -1.10 -14.89
CA ALA A 370 -13.75 -0.17 -15.89
C ALA A 370 -14.35 -0.43 -17.28
N ARG A 371 -14.54 -1.69 -17.67
CA ARG A 371 -15.16 -2.09 -18.92
C ARG A 371 -16.64 -1.67 -18.99
N ALA A 372 -17.41 -1.91 -17.94
CA ALA A 372 -18.82 -1.55 -17.89
C ALA A 372 -19.02 -0.03 -18.00
N ILE A 373 -18.25 0.77 -17.23
CA ILE A 373 -18.26 2.24 -17.34
C ILE A 373 -17.81 2.69 -18.74
N GLY A 374 -16.76 2.07 -19.29
CA GLY A 374 -16.28 2.34 -20.64
C GLY A 374 -17.35 2.12 -21.70
N ALA A 375 -18.03 0.97 -21.68
CA ALA A 375 -19.11 0.64 -22.61
C ALA A 375 -20.29 1.63 -22.48
N ALA A 376 -20.73 1.94 -21.26
CA ALA A 376 -21.82 2.89 -21.02
C ALA A 376 -21.46 4.29 -21.55
N ARG A 377 -20.25 4.78 -21.31
CA ARG A 377 -19.84 6.14 -21.68
C ARG A 377 -19.31 6.28 -23.12
N SER A 378 -18.98 5.17 -23.79
CA SER A 378 -18.59 5.18 -25.22
C SER A 378 -19.75 4.98 -26.20
N GLY A 379 -21.01 4.92 -25.71
CA GLY A 379 -22.20 4.81 -26.54
C GLY A 379 -22.62 3.37 -26.86
N THR A 380 -22.14 2.40 -26.14
CA THR A 380 -22.50 0.97 -26.26
C THR A 380 -23.04 0.39 -24.94
N PRO A 381 -24.08 1.02 -24.31
CA PRO A 381 -24.50 0.63 -22.95
C PRO A 381 -24.95 -0.83 -22.84
N ALA A 382 -25.51 -1.42 -23.90
CA ALA A 382 -25.89 -2.82 -23.91
C ALA A 382 -24.70 -3.78 -23.67
N ALA A 383 -23.50 -3.38 -24.09
CA ALA A 383 -22.29 -4.17 -23.87
C ALA A 383 -21.83 -4.19 -22.39
N ALA A 384 -22.28 -3.24 -21.58
CA ALA A 384 -21.95 -3.19 -20.15
C ALA A 384 -22.59 -4.34 -19.35
N GLN A 385 -23.71 -4.92 -19.83
CA GLN A 385 -24.50 -5.88 -19.05
C GLN A 385 -23.69 -7.13 -18.65
N ALA A 386 -22.91 -7.67 -19.57
CA ALA A 386 -22.09 -8.87 -19.29
C ALA A 386 -21.06 -8.62 -18.18
N ASP A 387 -20.43 -7.43 -18.16
CA ASP A 387 -19.46 -7.06 -17.11
C ASP A 387 -20.18 -6.78 -15.77
N ILE A 388 -21.39 -6.20 -15.79
CA ILE A 388 -22.23 -5.99 -14.60
C ILE A 388 -22.65 -7.34 -13.98
N ASP A 389 -23.03 -8.32 -14.81
CA ASP A 389 -23.39 -9.65 -14.34
C ASP A 389 -22.17 -10.36 -13.72
N THR A 390 -20.99 -10.23 -14.35
CA THR A 390 -19.75 -10.74 -13.78
C THR A 390 -19.43 -10.07 -12.44
N LEU A 391 -19.61 -8.76 -12.30
CA LEU A 391 -19.40 -8.07 -11.01
C LEU A 391 -20.32 -8.63 -9.92
N LYS A 392 -21.60 -8.90 -10.23
CA LYS A 392 -22.54 -9.52 -9.28
C LYS A 392 -22.12 -10.93 -8.88
N ASP A 393 -21.62 -11.71 -9.82
CA ASP A 393 -21.11 -13.05 -9.55
C ASP A 393 -19.87 -13.03 -8.66
N LEU A 394 -18.91 -12.12 -8.93
CA LEU A 394 -17.72 -11.92 -8.10
C LEU A 394 -18.08 -11.45 -6.68
N ARG A 395 -19.06 -10.56 -6.53
CA ARG A 395 -19.60 -10.17 -5.23
C ARG A 395 -20.18 -11.37 -4.49
N GLY A 396 -21.00 -12.19 -5.15
CA GLY A 396 -21.58 -13.40 -4.56
C GLY A 396 -20.55 -14.43 -4.11
N GLN A 397 -19.41 -14.53 -4.80
CA GLN A 397 -18.27 -15.36 -4.37
C GLN A 397 -17.65 -14.83 -3.07
N LEU A 398 -17.47 -13.50 -2.96
CA LEU A 398 -16.94 -12.86 -1.76
C LEU A 398 -17.88 -13.01 -0.54
N GLU A 399 -19.18 -12.88 -0.75
CA GLU A 399 -20.21 -13.11 0.28
C GLU A 399 -20.16 -14.54 0.80
N LYS A 400 -20.10 -15.54 -0.08
CA LYS A 400 -19.96 -16.96 0.28
C LYS A 400 -18.66 -17.27 1.01
N ALA A 401 -17.60 -16.51 0.74
CA ALA A 401 -16.31 -16.63 1.41
C ALA A 401 -16.22 -15.81 2.72
N ASN A 402 -17.32 -15.22 3.21
CA ASN A 402 -17.39 -14.32 4.37
C ASN A 402 -16.43 -13.11 4.28
N GLN A 403 -16.16 -12.61 3.06
CA GLN A 403 -15.33 -11.44 2.81
C GLN A 403 -16.20 -10.19 2.63
N GLY A 404 -16.96 -9.82 3.66
CA GLY A 404 -17.98 -8.77 3.62
C GLY A 404 -17.46 -7.40 3.20
N TYR A 405 -16.26 -7.00 3.63
CA TYR A 405 -15.64 -5.74 3.20
C TYR A 405 -15.45 -5.72 1.66
N TRP A 406 -14.83 -6.75 1.10
CA TRP A 406 -14.58 -6.83 -0.34
C TRP A 406 -15.87 -6.96 -1.15
N ALA A 407 -16.87 -7.69 -0.64
CA ALA A 407 -18.19 -7.75 -1.26
C ALA A 407 -18.85 -6.35 -1.34
N GLY A 408 -18.70 -5.54 -0.29
CA GLY A 408 -19.12 -4.14 -0.28
C GLY A 408 -18.39 -3.27 -1.31
N GLN A 409 -17.08 -3.44 -1.49
CA GLN A 409 -16.31 -2.72 -2.51
C GLN A 409 -16.77 -3.09 -3.93
N VAL A 410 -17.11 -4.35 -4.19
CA VAL A 410 -17.64 -4.79 -5.48
C VAL A 410 -19.08 -4.28 -5.67
N GLU A 411 -19.90 -4.21 -4.62
CA GLU A 411 -21.25 -3.62 -4.70
C GLU A 411 -21.21 -2.15 -5.12
N ILE A 412 -20.27 -1.35 -4.60
CA ILE A 412 -20.06 0.04 -5.05
C ILE A 412 -19.83 0.08 -6.56
N GLN A 413 -19.00 -0.84 -7.08
CA GLN A 413 -18.71 -0.93 -8.52
C GLN A 413 -19.94 -1.37 -9.33
N VAL A 414 -20.75 -2.32 -8.83
CA VAL A 414 -22.02 -2.74 -9.46
C VAL A 414 -22.96 -1.54 -9.59
N LEU A 415 -23.19 -0.83 -8.49
CA LEU A 415 -24.09 0.33 -8.48
C LEU A 415 -23.61 1.44 -9.42
N GLY A 416 -22.31 1.76 -9.41
CA GLY A 416 -21.72 2.76 -10.29
C GLY A 416 -21.83 2.39 -11.77
N ALA A 417 -21.59 1.12 -12.13
CA ALA A 417 -21.71 0.61 -13.50
C ALA A 417 -23.17 0.64 -13.99
N GLN A 418 -24.10 0.17 -13.16
CA GLN A 418 -25.53 0.24 -13.45
C GLN A 418 -26.01 1.69 -13.64
N ALA A 419 -25.58 2.60 -12.76
CA ALA A 419 -25.94 4.01 -12.83
C ALA A 419 -25.56 4.64 -14.17
N TRP A 420 -24.34 4.43 -14.65
CA TRP A 420 -23.91 4.97 -15.92
C TRP A 420 -24.57 4.27 -17.13
N THR A 421 -24.95 3.00 -17.00
CA THR A 421 -25.74 2.29 -18.02
C THR A 421 -27.15 2.89 -18.11
N GLU A 422 -27.83 3.12 -16.99
CA GLU A 422 -29.12 3.79 -16.95
C GLU A 422 -29.05 5.23 -17.48
N GLN A 423 -27.99 5.97 -17.16
CA GLN A 423 -27.76 7.30 -17.74
C GLN A 423 -27.64 7.26 -19.26
N ALA A 424 -26.93 6.27 -19.80
CA ALA A 424 -26.71 6.12 -21.23
C ALA A 424 -27.99 5.68 -22.00
N THR A 425 -28.91 4.98 -21.32
CA THR A 425 -30.23 4.58 -21.89
C THR A 425 -31.33 5.61 -21.67
N GLY A 426 -31.01 6.73 -20.98
CA GLY A 426 -31.98 7.84 -20.80
C GLY A 426 -32.78 7.79 -19.49
N ASN A 427 -32.59 6.79 -18.64
CA ASN A 427 -33.29 6.61 -17.36
C ASN A 427 -32.63 7.48 -16.25
N ARG A 428 -32.66 8.80 -16.44
CA ARG A 428 -31.88 9.78 -15.65
C ARG A 428 -32.12 9.72 -14.14
N ASP A 429 -33.36 9.54 -13.71
CA ASP A 429 -33.72 9.51 -12.29
C ASP A 429 -33.19 8.26 -11.60
N GLU A 430 -33.33 7.08 -12.22
CA GLU A 430 -32.77 5.83 -11.69
C GLU A 430 -31.23 5.87 -11.71
N ALA A 431 -30.63 6.45 -12.76
CA ALA A 431 -29.18 6.67 -12.83
C ALA A 431 -28.65 7.47 -11.63
N LEU A 432 -29.29 8.60 -11.29
CA LEU A 432 -28.91 9.42 -10.14
C LEU A 432 -29.13 8.69 -8.83
N LYS A 433 -30.23 7.96 -8.68
CA LYS A 433 -30.52 7.18 -7.47
C LYS A 433 -29.42 6.13 -7.22
N LEU A 434 -29.06 5.35 -8.25
CA LEU A 434 -28.00 4.34 -8.17
C LEU A 434 -26.63 4.97 -7.91
N MET A 435 -26.32 6.09 -8.58
CA MET A 435 -25.03 6.75 -8.42
C MET A 435 -24.84 7.38 -7.03
N ARG A 436 -25.92 7.93 -6.45
CA ARG A 436 -25.93 8.40 -5.05
C ARG A 436 -25.72 7.24 -4.09
N ALA A 437 -26.42 6.11 -4.30
CA ALA A 437 -26.25 4.92 -3.47
C ALA A 437 -24.79 4.40 -3.52
N ALA A 438 -24.16 4.39 -4.71
CA ALA A 438 -22.75 4.03 -4.85
C ALA A 438 -21.83 4.98 -4.08
N ALA A 439 -22.04 6.29 -4.20
CA ALA A 439 -21.24 7.30 -3.54
C ALA A 439 -21.41 7.28 -2.01
N ASP A 440 -22.63 7.12 -1.51
CA ASP A 440 -22.91 7.03 -0.08
C ASP A 440 -22.35 5.74 0.54
N LEU A 441 -22.43 4.62 -0.19
CA LEU A 441 -21.84 3.35 0.23
C LEU A 441 -20.30 3.44 0.26
N GLU A 442 -19.68 4.08 -0.74
CA GLU A 442 -18.23 4.31 -0.77
C GLU A 442 -17.76 5.17 0.42
N ASP A 443 -18.50 6.22 0.76
CA ASP A 443 -18.18 7.10 1.89
C ASP A 443 -18.44 6.45 3.27
N SER A 444 -19.20 5.36 3.32
CA SER A 444 -19.48 4.63 4.55
C SER A 444 -18.34 3.75 5.04
N SER A 445 -17.26 3.63 4.27
CA SER A 445 -16.10 2.81 4.62
C SER A 445 -14.79 3.39 4.09
N GLU A 446 -13.71 3.15 4.83
CA GLU A 446 -12.36 3.52 4.43
C GLU A 446 -11.76 2.48 3.48
N LYS A 447 -10.74 2.88 2.69
CA LYS A 447 -10.01 1.98 1.81
C LYS A 447 -9.26 0.90 2.60
N HIS A 448 -8.98 -0.23 1.97
CA HIS A 448 -8.07 -1.25 2.50
C HIS A 448 -6.61 -0.88 2.23
N VAL A 449 -5.69 -1.25 3.13
CA VAL A 449 -4.24 -0.99 2.97
C VAL A 449 -3.62 -1.66 1.74
N ALA A 450 -4.24 -2.71 1.19
CA ALA A 450 -3.82 -3.35 -0.06
C ALA A 450 -4.18 -2.53 -1.31
N MET A 451 -4.96 -1.46 -1.17
CA MET A 451 -5.33 -0.54 -2.24
C MET A 451 -4.50 0.74 -2.14
N GLU A 452 -4.08 1.26 -3.28
CA GLU A 452 -3.44 2.58 -3.31
C GLU A 452 -4.44 3.65 -2.85
N ASN A 453 -5.58 3.75 -3.56
CA ASN A 453 -6.71 4.63 -3.26
C ASN A 453 -7.93 4.07 -3.97
N ARG A 454 -9.08 4.73 -3.84
CA ARG A 454 -10.28 4.42 -4.64
C ARG A 454 -9.89 4.40 -6.12
N LEU A 455 -10.41 3.43 -6.89
CA LEU A 455 -10.06 3.31 -8.31
C LEU A 455 -10.46 4.57 -9.10
N TYR A 456 -11.70 5.00 -8.91
CA TYR A 456 -12.27 6.26 -9.37
C TYR A 456 -13.33 6.68 -8.35
N PRO A 457 -13.20 7.82 -7.65
CA PRO A 457 -14.13 8.20 -6.59
C PRO A 457 -15.57 8.29 -7.09
N MET A 458 -16.50 7.63 -6.43
CA MET A 458 -17.90 7.60 -6.83
C MET A 458 -18.57 8.98 -6.75
N ARG A 459 -18.09 9.86 -5.84
CA ARG A 459 -18.52 11.27 -5.80
C ARG A 459 -18.11 12.04 -7.05
N GLU A 460 -16.93 11.77 -7.63
CA GLU A 460 -16.56 12.39 -8.92
C GLU A 460 -17.41 11.87 -10.06
N LEU A 461 -17.72 10.56 -10.11
CA LEU A 461 -18.62 9.99 -11.11
C LEU A 461 -20.05 10.52 -10.97
N LEU A 462 -20.53 10.75 -9.74
CA LEU A 462 -21.82 11.40 -9.48
C LEU A 462 -21.81 12.85 -9.98
N ALA A 463 -20.74 13.59 -9.69
CA ALA A 463 -20.60 14.96 -10.14
C ALA A 463 -20.55 15.06 -11.68
N ASP A 464 -19.80 14.16 -12.34
CA ASP A 464 -19.80 14.04 -13.81
C ASP A 464 -21.23 13.80 -14.37
N MET A 465 -22.00 12.92 -13.73
CA MET A 465 -23.38 12.63 -14.12
C MET A 465 -24.30 13.85 -13.94
N LEU A 466 -24.17 14.55 -12.82
CA LEU A 466 -24.92 15.78 -12.56
C LEU A 466 -24.58 16.88 -13.58
N MET A 467 -23.32 17.01 -13.99
CA MET A 467 -22.93 17.90 -15.09
C MET A 467 -23.59 17.51 -16.41
N ALA A 468 -23.59 16.21 -16.75
CA ALA A 468 -24.24 15.69 -17.95
C ALA A 468 -25.78 15.90 -17.95
N GLN A 469 -26.38 16.00 -16.76
CA GLN A 469 -27.81 16.29 -16.58
C GLN A 469 -28.12 17.78 -16.41
N ASN A 470 -27.14 18.68 -16.65
CA ASN A 470 -27.26 20.13 -16.51
C ASN A 470 -27.62 20.59 -15.08
N GLN A 471 -27.03 19.94 -14.07
CA GLN A 471 -27.19 20.27 -12.64
C GLN A 471 -25.84 20.74 -12.03
N PRO A 472 -25.21 21.83 -12.55
CA PRO A 472 -23.84 22.19 -12.19
C PRO A 472 -23.66 22.59 -10.72
N LYS A 473 -24.70 23.18 -10.09
CA LYS A 473 -24.63 23.54 -8.66
C LYS A 473 -24.50 22.29 -7.78
N ALA A 474 -25.27 21.24 -8.05
CA ALA A 474 -25.17 19.98 -7.34
C ALA A 474 -23.83 19.28 -7.64
N ALA A 475 -23.39 19.29 -8.91
CA ALA A 475 -22.11 18.73 -9.32
C ALA A 475 -20.93 19.37 -8.56
N LEU A 476 -20.92 20.70 -8.42
CA LEU A 476 -19.88 21.41 -7.66
C LEU A 476 -19.80 20.91 -6.20
N THR A 477 -20.96 20.72 -5.56
CA THR A 477 -21.03 20.19 -4.20
C THR A 477 -20.40 18.79 -4.11
N GLU A 478 -20.68 17.90 -5.07
CA GLU A 478 -20.14 16.54 -5.07
C GLU A 478 -18.64 16.50 -5.38
N TYR A 479 -18.12 17.33 -6.29
CA TYR A 479 -16.68 17.47 -6.51
C TYR A 479 -15.96 17.96 -5.24
N GLU A 480 -16.54 18.96 -4.55
CA GLU A 480 -15.97 19.48 -3.30
C GLU A 480 -16.03 18.44 -2.16
N ALA A 481 -17.08 17.60 -2.12
CA ALA A 481 -17.19 16.49 -1.19
C ALA A 481 -16.12 15.41 -1.47
N SER A 482 -15.92 15.06 -2.75
CA SER A 482 -14.88 14.09 -3.15
C SER A 482 -13.47 14.54 -2.72
N MET A 483 -13.16 15.83 -2.84
CA MET A 483 -11.85 16.38 -2.47
C MET A 483 -11.52 16.28 -0.98
N LYS A 484 -12.49 15.97 -0.09
CA LYS A 484 -12.23 15.73 1.33
C LYS A 484 -11.55 14.37 1.55
N ASN A 485 -11.96 13.35 0.77
CA ASN A 485 -11.47 11.99 0.89
C ASN A 485 -10.39 11.65 -0.16
N SER A 486 -10.38 12.36 -1.28
CA SER A 486 -9.44 12.17 -2.39
C SER A 486 -8.90 13.53 -2.86
N PRO A 487 -8.03 14.17 -2.06
CA PRO A 487 -7.56 15.52 -2.36
C PRO A 487 -6.57 15.55 -3.52
N MET A 488 -6.36 16.74 -4.07
CA MET A 488 -5.34 17.04 -5.07
C MET A 488 -5.43 16.16 -6.34
N ARG A 489 -6.67 15.77 -6.73
CA ARG A 489 -6.90 15.05 -7.97
C ARG A 489 -7.10 16.00 -9.16
N LEU A 490 -6.50 15.63 -10.29
CA LEU A 490 -6.63 16.37 -11.56
C LEU A 490 -8.11 16.51 -11.95
N ARG A 491 -8.85 15.38 -11.95
CA ARG A 491 -10.26 15.34 -12.33
C ARG A 491 -11.14 16.14 -11.36
N GLY A 492 -10.89 16.03 -10.05
CA GLY A 492 -11.61 16.78 -9.03
C GLY A 492 -11.50 18.29 -9.23
N PHE A 493 -10.28 18.81 -9.47
CA PHE A 493 -10.07 20.24 -9.73
C PHE A 493 -10.69 20.70 -11.05
N TYR A 494 -10.52 19.94 -12.13
CA TYR A 494 -11.10 20.29 -13.41
C TYR A 494 -12.62 20.30 -13.36
N GLY A 495 -13.24 19.23 -12.83
CA GLY A 495 -14.68 19.13 -12.70
C GLY A 495 -15.29 20.23 -11.85
N ALA A 496 -14.68 20.52 -10.69
CA ALA A 496 -15.11 21.63 -9.83
C ALA A 496 -14.97 23.01 -10.52
N ALA A 497 -13.89 23.22 -11.28
CA ALA A 497 -13.72 24.44 -12.06
C ALA A 497 -14.82 24.62 -13.11
N LYS A 498 -15.14 23.56 -13.87
CA LYS A 498 -16.22 23.56 -14.88
C LYS A 498 -17.60 23.78 -14.27
N ALA A 499 -17.87 23.12 -13.13
CA ALA A 499 -19.13 23.27 -12.43
C ALA A 499 -19.31 24.70 -11.86
N ALA A 500 -18.25 25.27 -11.29
CA ALA A 500 -18.25 26.66 -10.79
C ALA A 500 -18.46 27.66 -11.93
N ASP A 501 -17.79 27.47 -13.07
CA ASP A 501 -17.98 28.31 -14.28
C ASP A 501 -19.43 28.27 -14.77
N ALA A 502 -20.04 27.07 -14.82
CA ALA A 502 -21.42 26.86 -15.25
C ALA A 502 -22.46 27.51 -14.33
N VAL A 503 -22.17 27.70 -13.04
CA VAL A 503 -23.07 28.43 -12.11
C VAL A 503 -22.75 29.93 -12.02
N GLY A 504 -21.75 30.43 -12.77
CA GLY A 504 -21.35 31.84 -12.77
C GLY A 504 -20.43 32.24 -11.60
N ASP A 505 -19.92 31.28 -10.79
CA ASP A 505 -18.94 31.56 -9.74
C ASP A 505 -17.53 31.63 -10.36
N THR A 506 -17.25 32.73 -11.02
CA THR A 506 -15.98 32.97 -11.75
C THR A 506 -14.76 32.94 -10.84
N LYS A 507 -14.92 33.37 -9.57
CA LYS A 507 -13.83 33.36 -8.58
C LYS A 507 -13.45 31.92 -8.24
N LYS A 508 -14.43 31.09 -7.91
CA LYS A 508 -14.20 29.69 -7.56
C LYS A 508 -13.67 28.90 -8.77
N ALA A 509 -14.21 29.13 -9.96
CA ALA A 509 -13.72 28.52 -11.20
C ALA A 509 -12.24 28.83 -11.40
N ARG A 510 -11.84 30.10 -11.25
CA ARG A 510 -10.43 30.53 -11.34
C ARG A 510 -9.56 29.81 -10.32
N ASP A 511 -9.97 29.79 -9.04
CA ASP A 511 -9.21 29.12 -7.97
C ASP A 511 -8.92 27.65 -8.28
N TYR A 512 -9.89 26.92 -8.85
CA TYR A 512 -9.71 25.52 -9.22
C TYR A 512 -8.85 25.35 -10.47
N PHE A 513 -8.98 26.20 -11.50
CA PHE A 513 -8.05 26.19 -12.65
C PHE A 513 -6.62 26.49 -12.24
N ASP A 514 -6.41 27.43 -11.32
CA ASP A 514 -5.09 27.74 -10.77
C ASP A 514 -4.48 26.57 -9.98
N LYS A 515 -5.30 25.87 -9.18
CA LYS A 515 -4.88 24.65 -8.48
C LYS A 515 -4.49 23.56 -9.46
N LEU A 516 -5.31 23.35 -10.50
CA LEU A 516 -5.02 22.38 -11.56
C LEU A 516 -3.74 22.71 -12.31
N ALA A 517 -3.55 23.96 -12.73
CA ALA A 517 -2.35 24.38 -13.43
C ALA A 517 -1.08 24.22 -12.58
N ARG A 518 -1.16 24.55 -11.29
CA ARG A 518 -0.05 24.31 -10.35
C ARG A 518 0.26 22.83 -10.16
N LEU A 519 -0.76 22.00 -9.97
CA LEU A 519 -0.63 20.54 -9.84
C LEU A 519 0.06 19.95 -11.06
N THR A 520 -0.33 20.39 -12.25
CA THR A 520 0.10 19.83 -13.53
C THR A 520 1.15 20.67 -14.25
N ARG A 521 1.92 21.50 -13.51
CA ARG A 521 2.96 22.38 -14.08
C ARG A 521 4.01 21.64 -14.91
N ASN A 522 4.31 20.39 -14.56
CA ASN A 522 5.27 19.51 -15.23
C ASN A 522 4.57 18.44 -16.09
N ALA A 523 3.29 18.66 -16.45
CA ALA A 523 2.55 17.71 -17.27
C ALA A 523 3.08 17.64 -18.70
N GLU A 524 3.23 16.41 -19.18
CA GLU A 524 3.64 16.10 -20.57
C GLU A 524 2.44 15.58 -21.40
N SER A 525 1.22 15.84 -20.93
CA SER A 525 -0.01 15.36 -21.51
C SER A 525 -0.68 16.40 -22.42
N ASP A 526 -1.33 15.91 -23.46
CA ASP A 526 -2.15 16.66 -24.40
C ASP A 526 -3.65 16.70 -24.04
N ARG A 527 -4.01 16.25 -22.84
CA ARG A 527 -5.39 16.24 -22.36
C ARG A 527 -6.05 17.60 -22.51
N PRO A 528 -7.30 17.67 -23.05
CA PRO A 528 -8.01 18.92 -23.27
C PRO A 528 -8.16 19.76 -21.99
N GLU A 529 -8.40 19.13 -20.86
CA GLU A 529 -8.55 19.77 -19.56
C GLU A 529 -7.29 20.52 -19.12
N LEU A 530 -6.10 20.02 -19.47
CA LEU A 530 -4.85 20.71 -19.17
C LEU A 530 -4.60 21.89 -20.09
N GLN A 531 -4.98 21.77 -21.36
CA GLN A 531 -4.92 22.87 -22.33
C GLN A 531 -5.87 23.99 -21.92
N GLU A 532 -7.09 23.66 -21.52
CA GLU A 532 -8.07 24.64 -21.03
C GLU A 532 -7.56 25.35 -19.78
N ALA A 533 -7.05 24.60 -18.77
CA ALA A 533 -6.51 25.20 -17.55
C ALA A 533 -5.38 26.20 -17.85
N ARG A 534 -4.43 25.83 -18.71
CA ARG A 534 -3.33 26.70 -19.12
C ARG A 534 -3.84 27.99 -19.80
N LYS A 535 -4.82 27.88 -20.69
CA LYS A 535 -5.44 29.05 -21.36
C LYS A 535 -6.12 29.96 -20.36
N ARG A 536 -6.91 29.39 -19.42
CA ARG A 536 -7.62 30.17 -18.40
C ARG A 536 -6.69 30.93 -17.47
N VAL A 537 -5.54 30.34 -17.12
CA VAL A 537 -4.54 31.00 -16.28
C VAL A 537 -3.74 32.04 -17.08
N ALA A 538 -3.40 31.77 -18.34
CA ALA A 538 -2.65 32.72 -19.18
C ALA A 538 -3.46 33.97 -19.61
N SER A 539 -4.81 33.89 -19.58
CA SER A 539 -5.71 34.99 -19.92
C SER A 539 -6.02 35.95 -18.76
N GLN A 540 -5.37 35.74 -17.62
CA GLN A 540 -5.46 36.53 -16.39
C GLN A 540 -4.35 37.57 -16.29
#